data_8e4a85921c5569e3ca8cac391fd800e7
#
_entry.id   8e4a85921c5569e3ca8cac391fd800e7
#
_cell.length_a   1.000
_cell.length_b   1.000
_cell.length_c   1.000
_cell.angle_alpha   90.00
_cell.angle_beta   90.00
_cell.angle_gamma   90.00
#
_symmetry.space_group_name_H-M   'P 1'
#
loop_
_entity.id
_entity.type
_entity.pdbx_description
1 polymer ?
#
loop_
_entity_poly.entity_id
_entity_poly.type
_entity_poly.pdbx_seq_one_letter_code
_entity_poly.pdbx_strand_id
1 'polypeptide(L)'
;MIARLAAYRQAITTARAVYADVLGRPVDDEGLAETLRRQLDDDATRADLVAWLEASEEYRDAHPDPAAPAPTRPAPLPPLAGRLRVEGDTYVDDAGPRVPIALHAGDLALAFCEGRGDDVEAAFTEARAAGYQILRTWTSIGWHQRHRFWGDRQLDPNDAETRRRLTEFFRIGSEDHGLAFHVALGDADAPRDAIRAYFDWLAGLVAERPHWFALVEAVNEAAHNGAPDADEVASWIAISRARNPETLHVLSAAAGAGASEEVDQLRAWTPTDQRIYVVHASRANHWYDQARHAFSTGYKRAPRRLGWSGEPPGMQWPGHTGVSSMTHAHEWTAVPWRYAFYCAQTAVARQVPTFMCSHGVILPVGGRFADAPGFGLAPRLISDLPPDIQGYDRLIHGGSTWRDVRVCEAPAGVRVDQAIDSATGRAVLTIYPDEGEAPTRDVEIPVARAWRGRVHSPLGYVDVVLAAGDRWPVDATNGLLLVGQILE
;
A
#
# COMPACT_ATOMS: atom_id res chain seq x y z
N MET A 1 -0.18 -50.35 -1.22
CA MET A 1 0.77 -49.30 -1.57
C MET A 1 0.78 -48.99 -3.10
N ILE A 2 1.02 -49.96 -3.95
CA ILE A 2 1.08 -49.77 -5.42
C ILE A 2 -0.23 -49.24 -5.98
N ALA A 3 -1.38 -49.76 -5.61
CA ALA A 3 -2.70 -49.30 -6.07
C ALA A 3 -2.99 -47.84 -5.64
N ARG A 4 -2.62 -47.42 -4.44
CA ARG A 4 -2.77 -46.02 -4.00
C ARG A 4 -1.86 -45.04 -4.78
N LEU A 5 -0.64 -45.48 -5.11
CA LEU A 5 0.27 -44.68 -5.96
C LEU A 5 -0.26 -44.55 -7.41
N ALA A 6 -0.88 -45.58 -7.94
CA ALA A 6 -1.50 -45.52 -9.25
C ALA A 6 -2.72 -44.58 -9.27
N ALA A 7 -3.59 -44.65 -8.24
CA ALA A 7 -4.73 -43.73 -8.08
C ALA A 7 -4.28 -42.27 -7.95
N TYR A 8 -3.24 -42.01 -7.15
CA TYR A 8 -2.69 -40.66 -6.99
C TYR A 8 -2.12 -40.08 -8.28
N ARG A 9 -1.37 -40.90 -9.04
CA ARG A 9 -0.86 -40.47 -10.37
C ARG A 9 -1.99 -40.19 -11.35
N GLN A 10 -3.03 -41.02 -11.37
CA GLN A 10 -4.21 -40.81 -12.22
C GLN A 10 -4.92 -39.49 -11.84
N ALA A 11 -5.09 -39.23 -10.53
CA ALA A 11 -5.71 -38.00 -10.04
C ALA A 11 -4.93 -36.73 -10.45
N ILE A 12 -3.59 -36.74 -10.36
CA ILE A 12 -2.73 -35.63 -10.85
C ILE A 12 -2.94 -35.41 -12.36
N THR A 13 -2.97 -36.50 -13.15
CA THR A 13 -3.16 -36.41 -14.60
C THR A 13 -4.52 -35.81 -14.93
N THR A 14 -5.57 -36.25 -14.22
CA THR A 14 -6.93 -35.72 -14.39
C THR A 14 -7.02 -34.27 -14.01
N ALA A 15 -6.44 -33.85 -12.86
CA ALA A 15 -6.42 -32.46 -12.43
C ALA A 15 -5.78 -31.56 -13.51
N ARG A 16 -4.61 -31.92 -13.98
CA ARG A 16 -3.90 -31.17 -15.03
C ARG A 16 -4.70 -31.03 -16.31
N ALA A 17 -5.34 -32.13 -16.74
CA ALA A 17 -6.17 -32.10 -17.94
C ALA A 17 -7.42 -31.23 -17.77
N VAL A 18 -8.10 -31.32 -16.61
CA VAL A 18 -9.31 -30.54 -16.35
C VAL A 18 -9.00 -29.03 -16.28
N TYR A 19 -7.94 -28.64 -15.59
CA TYR A 19 -7.54 -27.23 -15.53
C TYR A 19 -7.13 -26.67 -16.91
N ALA A 20 -6.38 -27.45 -17.69
CA ALA A 20 -6.00 -27.04 -19.04
C ALA A 20 -7.23 -26.93 -19.98
N ASP A 21 -8.18 -27.87 -19.88
CA ASP A 21 -9.37 -27.91 -20.73
C ASP A 21 -10.40 -26.83 -20.33
N VAL A 22 -10.57 -26.55 -19.03
CA VAL A 22 -11.63 -25.68 -18.50
C VAL A 22 -11.14 -24.24 -18.34
N LEU A 23 -9.94 -24.03 -17.79
CA LEU A 23 -9.38 -22.71 -17.50
C LEU A 23 -8.28 -22.26 -18.46
N GLY A 24 -7.85 -23.12 -19.38
CA GLY A 24 -6.79 -22.81 -20.36
C GLY A 24 -5.41 -22.57 -19.74
N ARG A 25 -5.19 -22.98 -18.48
CA ARG A 25 -3.94 -22.80 -17.75
C ARG A 25 -3.49 -24.06 -17.01
N PRO A 26 -2.20 -24.15 -16.61
CA PRO A 26 -1.73 -25.22 -15.72
C PRO A 26 -2.42 -25.14 -14.35
N VAL A 27 -2.64 -26.28 -13.72
CA VAL A 27 -3.08 -26.33 -12.33
C VAL A 27 -1.92 -25.86 -11.42
N ASP A 28 -2.20 -24.96 -10.48
CA ASP A 28 -1.29 -24.57 -9.40
C ASP A 28 -1.36 -25.57 -8.23
N ASP A 29 -0.49 -25.37 -7.23
CA ASP A 29 -0.37 -26.30 -6.12
C ASP A 29 -1.66 -26.37 -5.27
N GLU A 30 -2.38 -25.27 -5.12
CA GLU A 30 -3.63 -25.23 -4.35
C GLU A 30 -4.77 -25.92 -5.10
N GLY A 31 -4.95 -25.59 -6.38
CA GLY A 31 -5.92 -26.25 -7.26
C GLY A 31 -5.63 -27.75 -7.39
N LEU A 32 -4.36 -28.13 -7.44
CA LEU A 32 -3.97 -29.53 -7.46
C LEU A 32 -4.33 -30.24 -6.16
N ALA A 33 -4.04 -29.63 -5.00
CA ALA A 33 -4.36 -30.20 -3.70
C ALA A 33 -5.88 -30.41 -3.51
N GLU A 34 -6.70 -29.40 -3.86
CA GLU A 34 -8.15 -29.48 -3.75
C GLU A 34 -8.74 -30.50 -4.74
N THR A 35 -8.24 -30.55 -5.97
CA THR A 35 -8.70 -31.56 -6.96
C THR A 35 -8.34 -32.97 -6.51
N LEU A 36 -7.14 -33.17 -5.94
CA LEU A 36 -6.74 -34.47 -5.38
C LEU A 36 -7.62 -34.89 -4.20
N ARG A 37 -7.95 -33.95 -3.32
CA ARG A 37 -8.88 -34.20 -2.20
C ARG A 37 -10.24 -34.66 -2.73
N ARG A 38 -10.83 -33.94 -3.68
CA ARG A 38 -12.14 -34.31 -4.28
C ARG A 38 -12.12 -35.68 -4.95
N GLN A 39 -11.07 -35.99 -5.70
CA GLN A 39 -10.98 -37.28 -6.39
C GLN A 39 -10.67 -38.48 -5.47
N LEU A 40 -9.85 -38.26 -4.43
CA LEU A 40 -9.37 -39.36 -3.59
C LEU A 40 -10.23 -39.57 -2.33
N ASP A 41 -10.82 -38.48 -1.80
CA ASP A 41 -11.63 -38.52 -0.59
C ASP A 41 -13.14 -38.50 -0.88
N ASP A 42 -13.56 -37.74 -1.90
CA ASP A 42 -14.98 -37.56 -2.26
C ASP A 42 -15.41 -38.37 -3.50
N ASP A 43 -14.52 -39.21 -4.07
CA ASP A 43 -14.76 -40.03 -5.26
C ASP A 43 -15.26 -39.21 -6.50
N ALA A 44 -14.90 -37.93 -6.58
CA ALA A 44 -15.35 -37.03 -7.65
C ALA A 44 -14.87 -37.52 -9.03
N THR A 45 -15.78 -37.60 -9.97
CA THR A 45 -15.48 -37.94 -11.38
C THR A 45 -14.88 -36.72 -12.10
N ARG A 46 -14.32 -36.96 -13.30
CA ARG A 46 -13.87 -35.86 -14.17
C ARG A 46 -15.02 -34.87 -14.47
N ALA A 47 -16.25 -35.36 -14.63
CA ALA A 47 -17.41 -34.51 -14.89
C ALA A 47 -17.77 -33.64 -13.68
N ASP A 48 -17.65 -34.16 -12.46
CA ASP A 48 -17.88 -33.42 -11.23
C ASP A 48 -16.82 -32.33 -11.03
N LEU A 49 -15.56 -32.59 -11.39
CA LEU A 49 -14.49 -31.61 -11.35
C LEU A 49 -14.67 -30.49 -12.39
N VAL A 50 -15.10 -30.84 -13.60
CA VAL A 50 -15.45 -29.86 -14.65
C VAL A 50 -16.58 -28.97 -14.16
N ALA A 51 -17.67 -29.55 -13.68
CA ALA A 51 -18.81 -28.79 -13.14
C ALA A 51 -18.43 -27.90 -11.96
N TRP A 52 -17.54 -28.37 -11.08
CA TRP A 52 -17.04 -27.58 -9.97
C TRP A 52 -16.18 -26.39 -10.44
N LEU A 53 -15.28 -26.62 -11.42
CA LEU A 53 -14.46 -25.53 -11.96
C LEU A 53 -15.32 -24.53 -12.75
N GLU A 54 -16.28 -24.99 -13.55
CA GLU A 54 -17.20 -24.10 -14.28
C GLU A 54 -18.09 -23.27 -13.33
N ALA A 55 -18.37 -23.80 -12.14
CA ALA A 55 -19.06 -23.05 -11.09
C ALA A 55 -18.12 -22.11 -10.30
N SER A 56 -16.82 -22.22 -10.49
CA SER A 56 -15.84 -21.39 -9.78
C SER A 56 -15.88 -19.93 -10.25
N GLU A 57 -15.41 -19.05 -9.38
CA GLU A 57 -15.26 -17.64 -9.71
C GLU A 57 -14.19 -17.42 -10.78
N GLU A 58 -13.12 -18.21 -10.74
CA GLU A 58 -12.05 -18.17 -11.73
C GLU A 58 -12.57 -18.50 -13.15
N TYR A 59 -13.44 -19.51 -13.29
CA TYR A 59 -14.07 -19.83 -14.59
C TYR A 59 -14.96 -18.70 -15.07
N ARG A 60 -15.75 -18.12 -14.18
CA ARG A 60 -16.64 -16.98 -14.49
C ARG A 60 -15.85 -15.74 -14.91
N ASP A 61 -14.69 -15.51 -14.28
CA ASP A 61 -13.80 -14.41 -14.64
C ASP A 61 -13.12 -14.63 -16.00
N ALA A 62 -12.73 -15.87 -16.29
CA ALA A 62 -12.15 -16.26 -17.59
C ALA A 62 -13.19 -16.32 -18.71
N HIS A 63 -14.46 -16.62 -18.36
CA HIS A 63 -15.59 -16.78 -19.29
C HIS A 63 -16.78 -15.92 -18.84
N PRO A 64 -16.63 -14.57 -18.87
CA PRO A 64 -17.71 -13.69 -18.42
C PRO A 64 -18.94 -13.90 -19.27
N ASP A 65 -20.08 -14.06 -18.60
CA ASP A 65 -21.39 -14.13 -19.27
C ASP A 65 -21.56 -12.86 -20.12
N PRO A 66 -21.65 -12.95 -21.45
CA PRO A 66 -21.82 -11.78 -22.32
C PRO A 66 -23.13 -11.02 -22.04
N ALA A 67 -24.08 -11.61 -21.33
CA ALA A 67 -25.31 -10.98 -20.89
C ALA A 67 -25.24 -10.40 -19.47
N ALA A 68 -24.23 -10.77 -18.66
CA ALA A 68 -24.03 -10.17 -17.37
C ALA A 68 -23.50 -8.73 -17.56
N PRO A 69 -24.12 -7.70 -16.93
CA PRO A 69 -23.51 -6.38 -16.92
C PRO A 69 -22.12 -6.54 -16.32
N ALA A 70 -21.08 -6.17 -17.09
CA ALA A 70 -19.72 -6.17 -16.59
C ALA A 70 -19.73 -5.47 -15.23
N PRO A 71 -19.13 -6.06 -14.18
CA PRO A 71 -19.06 -5.41 -12.89
C PRO A 71 -18.49 -4.02 -13.14
N THR A 72 -19.28 -2.99 -12.84
CA THR A 72 -18.89 -1.60 -13.03
C THR A 72 -17.63 -1.40 -12.21
N ARG A 73 -16.47 -1.37 -12.89
CA ARG A 73 -15.20 -1.04 -12.23
C ARG A 73 -15.41 0.30 -11.55
N PRO A 74 -15.17 0.42 -10.24
CA PRO A 74 -15.16 1.72 -9.59
C PRO A 74 -14.27 2.66 -10.41
N ALA A 75 -14.73 3.87 -10.62
CA ALA A 75 -13.92 4.88 -11.31
C ALA A 75 -12.59 5.04 -10.54
N PRO A 76 -11.46 5.18 -11.23
CA PRO A 76 -10.18 5.43 -10.55
C PRO A 76 -10.30 6.71 -9.71
N LEU A 77 -9.59 6.74 -8.57
CA LEU A 77 -9.52 7.94 -7.75
C LEU A 77 -9.13 9.15 -8.61
N PRO A 78 -9.84 10.28 -8.51
CA PRO A 78 -9.51 11.48 -9.29
C PRO A 78 -8.12 12.01 -8.88
N PRO A 79 -7.43 12.77 -9.74
CA PRO A 79 -6.24 13.51 -9.35
C PRO A 79 -6.47 14.35 -8.09
N LEU A 80 -5.40 14.73 -7.39
CA LEU A 80 -5.51 15.74 -6.35
C LEU A 80 -5.97 17.07 -6.97
N ALA A 81 -6.94 17.70 -6.34
CA ALA A 81 -7.40 19.02 -6.73
C ALA A 81 -6.49 20.07 -6.08
N GLY A 82 -5.47 20.52 -6.79
CA GLY A 82 -4.49 21.47 -6.26
C GLY A 82 -3.52 20.82 -5.26
N ARG A 83 -3.21 21.51 -4.17
CA ARG A 83 -2.17 21.11 -3.23
C ARG A 83 -2.74 20.29 -2.08
N LEU A 84 -2.04 19.20 -1.73
CA LEU A 84 -2.35 18.43 -0.52
C LEU A 84 -1.93 19.21 0.74
N ARG A 85 -2.83 19.30 1.71
CA ARG A 85 -2.65 20.00 2.99
C ARG A 85 -3.13 19.12 4.14
N VAL A 86 -2.85 19.54 5.35
CA VAL A 86 -3.40 18.96 6.58
C VAL A 86 -4.28 20.01 7.27
N GLU A 87 -5.54 19.66 7.47
CA GLU A 87 -6.49 20.45 8.25
C GLU A 87 -7.02 19.61 9.42
N GLY A 88 -6.70 20.04 10.65
CA GLY A 88 -6.98 19.22 11.81
C GLY A 88 -6.27 17.86 11.77
N ASP A 89 -7.04 16.79 11.74
CA ASP A 89 -6.56 15.40 11.70
C ASP A 89 -6.82 14.73 10.34
N THR A 90 -6.99 15.50 9.26
CA THR A 90 -7.38 15.00 7.94
C THR A 90 -6.50 15.61 6.84
N TYR A 91 -6.17 14.80 5.85
CA TYR A 91 -5.62 15.32 4.59
C TYR A 91 -6.74 15.94 3.75
N VAL A 92 -6.46 17.10 3.19
CA VAL A 92 -7.40 17.83 2.32
C VAL A 92 -6.69 18.31 1.06
N ASP A 93 -7.44 18.41 -0.03
CA ASP A 93 -7.07 19.19 -1.22
C ASP A 93 -8.11 20.31 -1.45
N ASP A 94 -8.09 20.98 -2.60
CA ASP A 94 -9.05 22.06 -2.88
C ASP A 94 -10.49 21.58 -3.08
N ALA A 95 -10.71 20.26 -3.23
CA ALA A 95 -12.04 19.64 -3.27
C ALA A 95 -12.52 19.12 -1.91
N GLY A 96 -11.70 19.21 -0.85
CA GLY A 96 -12.06 18.80 0.51
C GLY A 96 -11.28 17.61 1.05
N PRO A 97 -11.82 16.89 2.05
CA PRO A 97 -11.17 15.74 2.67
C PRO A 97 -10.79 14.65 1.66
N ARG A 98 -9.60 14.05 1.86
CA ARG A 98 -9.04 13.04 0.97
C ARG A 98 -8.36 11.91 1.73
N VAL A 99 -8.45 10.71 1.18
CA VAL A 99 -7.53 9.61 1.47
C VAL A 99 -6.62 9.44 0.25
N PRO A 100 -5.49 10.13 0.18
CA PRO A 100 -4.60 10.00 -0.96
C PRO A 100 -3.89 8.64 -0.93
N ILE A 101 -3.51 8.14 -2.11
CA ILE A 101 -2.67 6.95 -2.25
C ILE A 101 -1.46 7.24 -3.10
N ALA A 102 -0.29 6.79 -2.63
CA ALA A 102 0.97 6.95 -3.32
C ALA A 102 1.45 5.63 -3.95
N LEU A 103 2.20 5.77 -5.05
CA LEU A 103 3.00 4.70 -5.66
C LEU A 103 4.48 5.01 -5.41
N HIS A 104 5.22 4.08 -4.83
CA HIS A 104 6.67 4.22 -4.73
C HIS A 104 7.35 3.71 -6.00
N ALA A 105 8.10 4.59 -6.63
CA ALA A 105 8.86 4.34 -7.84
C ALA A 105 10.17 5.14 -7.79
N GLY A 106 11.08 4.71 -6.90
CA GLY A 106 12.26 5.47 -6.49
C GLY A 106 13.18 5.88 -7.65
N ASP A 107 13.31 5.06 -8.69
CA ASP A 107 14.22 5.29 -9.81
C ASP A 107 13.56 5.86 -11.08
N LEU A 108 12.28 6.24 -11.06
CA LEU A 108 11.65 6.81 -12.25
C LEU A 108 12.32 8.10 -12.72
N ALA A 109 12.69 8.98 -11.78
CA ALA A 109 13.40 10.21 -12.11
C ALA A 109 14.77 9.92 -12.75
N LEU A 110 15.49 8.92 -12.23
CA LEU A 110 16.74 8.46 -12.83
C LEU A 110 16.53 7.91 -14.24
N ALA A 111 15.55 7.04 -14.44
CA ALA A 111 15.23 6.47 -15.74
C ALA A 111 14.89 7.54 -16.78
N PHE A 112 14.13 8.57 -16.39
CA PHE A 112 13.83 9.72 -17.24
C PHE A 112 15.10 10.49 -17.62
N CYS A 113 15.96 10.76 -16.65
CA CYS A 113 17.23 11.44 -16.88
C CYS A 113 18.22 10.61 -17.74
N GLU A 114 18.09 9.30 -17.78
CA GLU A 114 18.83 8.40 -18.67
C GLU A 114 18.24 8.31 -20.10
N GLY A 115 17.18 9.05 -20.40
CA GLY A 115 16.57 9.09 -21.74
C GLY A 115 15.46 8.05 -21.97
N ARG A 116 14.94 7.44 -20.91
CA ARG A 116 13.83 6.47 -20.95
C ARG A 116 12.47 7.18 -20.77
N GLY A 117 12.26 8.31 -21.44
CA GLY A 117 11.06 9.12 -21.30
C GLY A 117 9.78 8.35 -21.59
N ASP A 118 9.75 7.59 -22.70
CA ASP A 118 8.56 6.83 -23.12
C ASP A 118 8.15 5.77 -22.07
N ASP A 119 9.12 5.07 -21.48
CA ASP A 119 8.87 4.08 -20.40
C ASP A 119 8.26 4.76 -19.16
N VAL A 120 8.76 5.95 -18.82
CA VAL A 120 8.31 6.72 -17.67
C VAL A 120 6.89 7.28 -17.91
N GLU A 121 6.58 7.79 -19.09
CA GLU A 121 5.24 8.25 -19.43
C GLU A 121 4.23 7.10 -19.47
N ALA A 122 4.64 5.92 -19.94
CA ALA A 122 3.82 4.71 -19.83
C ALA A 122 3.53 4.37 -18.35
N ALA A 123 4.53 4.45 -17.47
CA ALA A 123 4.38 4.24 -16.04
C ALA A 123 3.44 5.26 -15.39
N PHE A 124 3.51 6.54 -15.76
CA PHE A 124 2.56 7.58 -15.30
C PHE A 124 1.14 7.27 -15.75
N THR A 125 0.96 6.87 -17.01
CA THR A 125 -0.35 6.46 -17.56
C THR A 125 -0.93 5.29 -16.77
N GLU A 126 -0.14 4.25 -16.51
CA GLU A 126 -0.57 3.09 -15.74
C GLU A 126 -0.94 3.45 -14.30
N ALA A 127 -0.12 4.27 -13.63
CA ALA A 127 -0.38 4.72 -12.27
C ALA A 127 -1.71 5.48 -12.19
N ARG A 128 -1.95 6.41 -13.11
CA ARG A 128 -3.21 7.17 -13.16
C ARG A 128 -4.42 6.32 -13.50
N ALA A 129 -4.30 5.43 -14.46
CA ALA A 129 -5.37 4.50 -14.83
C ALA A 129 -5.77 3.57 -13.69
N ALA A 130 -4.82 3.20 -12.82
CA ALA A 130 -5.08 2.44 -11.61
C ALA A 130 -5.71 3.29 -10.48
N GLY A 131 -5.54 4.62 -10.50
CA GLY A 131 -6.08 5.54 -9.49
C GLY A 131 -5.05 6.09 -8.50
N TYR A 132 -3.76 5.86 -8.70
CA TYR A 132 -2.72 6.50 -7.89
C TYR A 132 -2.71 8.00 -8.13
N GLN A 133 -2.52 8.76 -7.06
CA GLN A 133 -2.57 10.23 -7.08
C GLN A 133 -1.19 10.84 -6.84
N ILE A 134 -0.32 10.10 -6.14
CA ILE A 134 1.00 10.57 -5.74
C ILE A 134 2.04 9.54 -6.17
N LEU A 135 3.19 10.05 -6.63
CA LEU A 135 4.33 9.24 -6.99
C LEU A 135 5.53 9.62 -6.12
N ARG A 136 6.00 8.65 -5.31
CA ARG A 136 7.23 8.83 -4.52
C ARG A 136 8.43 8.45 -5.37
N THR A 137 9.37 9.37 -5.52
CA THR A 137 10.59 9.19 -6.30
C THR A 137 11.80 9.80 -5.59
N TRP A 138 12.98 9.28 -5.89
CA TRP A 138 14.23 9.84 -5.42
C TRP A 138 14.81 10.80 -6.45
N THR A 139 15.34 11.91 -5.97
CA THR A 139 15.90 12.98 -6.80
C THR A 139 17.43 13.02 -6.78
N SER A 140 18.06 12.12 -5.99
CA SER A 140 19.48 11.80 -6.07
C SER A 140 19.70 10.31 -5.95
N ILE A 141 20.64 9.74 -6.68
CA ILE A 141 21.03 8.33 -6.63
C ILE A 141 22.51 8.24 -6.97
N GLY A 142 23.30 7.59 -6.12
CA GLY A 142 24.72 7.39 -6.39
C GLY A 142 25.48 8.68 -6.61
N TRP A 143 25.13 9.75 -5.91
CA TRP A 143 25.57 11.12 -6.19
C TRP A 143 27.08 11.30 -6.08
N HIS A 144 27.68 10.73 -5.02
CA HIS A 144 29.14 10.74 -4.82
C HIS A 144 29.73 9.35 -4.67
N GLN A 145 28.88 8.35 -4.40
CA GLN A 145 29.30 6.96 -4.21
C GLN A 145 28.44 6.04 -5.05
N ARG A 146 28.99 4.89 -5.41
CA ARG A 146 28.24 3.85 -6.09
C ARG A 146 27.10 3.36 -5.21
N HIS A 147 25.87 3.50 -5.69
CA HIS A 147 24.72 3.05 -4.94
C HIS A 147 24.60 1.52 -4.98
N ARG A 148 24.33 0.90 -3.81
CA ARG A 148 24.26 -0.57 -3.65
C ARG A 148 23.25 -1.27 -4.57
N PHE A 149 22.14 -0.59 -4.95
CA PHE A 149 21.08 -1.18 -5.77
C PHE A 149 21.20 -0.79 -7.25
N TRP A 150 21.70 0.41 -7.58
CA TRP A 150 21.75 0.92 -8.96
C TRP A 150 23.16 0.91 -9.56
N GLY A 151 24.14 0.41 -8.80
CA GLY A 151 25.51 0.27 -9.31
C GLY A 151 26.13 1.60 -9.70
N ASP A 152 26.54 1.72 -10.95
CA ASP A 152 27.19 2.90 -11.49
C ASP A 152 26.22 3.95 -12.08
N ARG A 153 24.90 3.71 -11.98
CA ARG A 153 23.88 4.70 -12.39
C ARG A 153 23.86 5.84 -11.40
N GLN A 154 23.83 7.06 -11.92
CA GLN A 154 23.91 8.27 -11.11
C GLN A 154 22.84 9.28 -11.49
N LEU A 155 22.34 9.97 -10.48
CA LEU A 155 21.45 11.12 -10.61
C LEU A 155 21.99 12.24 -9.72
N ASP A 156 22.76 13.17 -10.31
CA ASP A 156 23.28 14.36 -9.65
C ASP A 156 22.30 15.53 -9.82
N PRO A 157 21.54 15.91 -8.78
CA PRO A 157 20.57 16.98 -8.88
C PRO A 157 21.21 18.39 -8.92
N ASN A 158 22.51 18.51 -8.89
CA ASN A 158 23.21 19.81 -9.07
C ASN A 158 23.75 20.02 -10.48
N ASP A 159 23.77 18.99 -11.30
CA ASP A 159 24.03 19.16 -12.72
C ASP A 159 22.89 19.93 -13.40
N ALA A 160 23.23 20.90 -14.23
CA ALA A 160 22.24 21.79 -14.87
C ALA A 160 21.29 21.04 -15.82
N GLU A 161 21.80 20.06 -16.55
CA GLU A 161 20.98 19.25 -17.46
C GLU A 161 20.07 18.30 -16.67
N THR A 162 20.58 17.71 -15.60
CA THR A 162 19.78 16.89 -14.67
C THR A 162 18.64 17.71 -14.07
N ARG A 163 18.89 18.94 -13.60
CA ARG A 163 17.84 19.84 -13.09
C ARG A 163 16.78 20.15 -14.15
N ARG A 164 17.20 20.43 -15.37
CA ARG A 164 16.29 20.66 -16.49
C ARG A 164 15.41 19.43 -16.73
N ARG A 165 15.99 18.23 -16.77
CA ARG A 165 15.26 16.98 -16.96
C ARG A 165 14.35 16.65 -15.78
N LEU A 166 14.79 16.84 -14.55
CA LEU A 166 13.95 16.67 -13.37
C LEU A 166 12.74 17.63 -13.40
N THR A 167 12.94 18.88 -13.77
CA THR A 167 11.85 19.85 -13.93
C THR A 167 10.84 19.36 -14.96
N GLU A 168 11.31 18.86 -16.11
CA GLU A 168 10.44 18.32 -17.16
C GLU A 168 9.73 17.04 -16.72
N PHE A 169 10.41 16.13 -15.99
CA PHE A 169 9.81 14.95 -15.38
C PHE A 169 8.63 15.31 -14.48
N PHE A 170 8.80 16.28 -13.57
CA PHE A 170 7.73 16.75 -12.70
C PHE A 170 6.60 17.42 -13.48
N ARG A 171 6.93 18.20 -14.49
CA ARG A 171 5.94 18.85 -15.36
C ARG A 171 5.04 17.80 -16.04
N ILE A 172 5.65 16.85 -16.75
CA ILE A 172 4.91 15.79 -17.47
C ILE A 172 4.03 15.01 -16.49
N GLY A 173 4.60 14.53 -15.39
CA GLY A 173 3.84 13.76 -14.41
C GLY A 173 2.65 14.54 -13.83
N SER A 174 2.83 15.83 -13.57
CA SER A 174 1.77 16.64 -12.95
C SER A 174 0.79 17.25 -13.94
N GLU A 175 1.27 17.89 -15.00
CA GLU A 175 0.41 18.63 -15.93
C GLU A 175 -0.24 17.71 -16.96
N ASP A 176 0.50 16.71 -17.47
CA ASP A 176 0.00 15.84 -18.52
C ASP A 176 -0.72 14.59 -17.93
N HIS A 177 -0.29 14.11 -16.76
CA HIS A 177 -0.87 12.92 -16.13
C HIS A 177 -1.62 13.17 -14.82
N GLY A 178 -1.57 14.36 -14.20
CA GLY A 178 -2.28 14.69 -12.97
C GLY A 178 -1.77 13.95 -11.73
N LEU A 179 -0.46 13.63 -11.68
CA LEU A 179 0.22 13.06 -10.52
C LEU A 179 0.85 14.17 -9.69
N ALA A 180 0.75 14.10 -8.37
CA ALA A 180 1.60 14.89 -7.50
C ALA A 180 2.83 14.07 -7.07
N PHE A 181 3.89 14.74 -6.63
CA PHE A 181 5.12 14.07 -6.27
C PHE A 181 5.39 14.13 -4.77
N HIS A 182 5.82 13.00 -4.22
CA HIS A 182 6.55 12.90 -2.98
C HIS A 182 8.03 12.75 -3.35
N VAL A 183 8.82 13.77 -3.09
CA VAL A 183 10.24 13.80 -3.45
C VAL A 183 11.13 13.61 -2.23
N ALA A 184 12.19 12.83 -2.37
CA ALA A 184 13.22 12.63 -1.34
C ALA A 184 14.62 12.63 -1.99
N LEU A 185 15.64 13.06 -1.25
CA LEU A 185 17.00 12.65 -1.57
C LEU A 185 17.15 11.15 -1.33
N GLY A 186 17.66 10.40 -2.30
CA GLY A 186 17.96 8.99 -2.14
C GLY A 186 19.23 8.77 -1.29
N ASP A 187 20.22 9.63 -1.48
CA ASP A 187 21.52 9.60 -0.79
C ASP A 187 21.86 10.96 -0.22
N ALA A 188 22.51 10.99 0.95
CA ALA A 188 23.03 12.20 1.60
C ALA A 188 24.58 12.19 1.69
N ASP A 189 25.24 11.45 0.82
CA ASP A 189 26.69 11.30 0.78
C ASP A 189 27.42 12.42 0.03
N ALA A 190 26.66 13.38 -0.52
CA ALA A 190 27.21 14.55 -1.20
C ALA A 190 27.78 15.60 -0.23
N PRO A 191 28.70 16.48 -0.70
CA PRO A 191 29.16 17.61 0.09
C PRO A 191 27.97 18.49 0.57
N ARG A 192 28.08 19.01 1.78
CA ARG A 192 27.01 19.80 2.44
C ARG A 192 26.52 20.97 1.59
N ASP A 193 27.43 21.67 0.93
CA ASP A 193 27.07 22.79 0.07
C ASP A 193 26.31 22.34 -1.18
N ALA A 194 26.62 21.17 -1.70
CA ALA A 194 25.90 20.57 -2.81
C ALA A 194 24.46 20.20 -2.41
N ILE A 195 24.26 19.64 -1.21
CA ILE A 195 22.95 19.32 -0.69
C ILE A 195 22.14 20.61 -0.45
N ARG A 196 22.74 21.64 0.12
CA ARG A 196 22.09 22.96 0.29
C ARG A 196 21.67 23.57 -1.05
N ALA A 197 22.55 23.53 -2.05
CA ALA A 197 22.26 24.01 -3.39
C ALA A 197 21.10 23.26 -4.06
N TYR A 198 20.98 21.97 -3.79
CA TYR A 198 19.83 21.17 -4.20
C TYR A 198 18.54 21.65 -3.52
N PHE A 199 18.52 21.83 -2.19
CA PHE A 199 17.32 22.29 -1.49
C PHE A 199 16.93 23.72 -1.86
N ASP A 200 17.89 24.59 -2.17
CA ASP A 200 17.61 25.93 -2.72
C ASP A 200 16.88 25.86 -4.08
N TRP A 201 17.38 25.01 -4.98
CA TRP A 201 16.74 24.77 -6.27
C TRP A 201 15.35 24.18 -6.11
N LEU A 202 15.22 23.11 -5.32
CA LEU A 202 13.93 22.45 -5.09
C LEU A 202 12.92 23.42 -4.47
N ALA A 203 13.34 24.23 -3.50
CA ALA A 203 12.49 25.22 -2.86
C ALA A 203 11.97 26.27 -3.87
N GLY A 204 12.80 26.66 -4.83
CA GLY A 204 12.38 27.53 -5.93
C GLY A 204 11.32 26.87 -6.80
N LEU A 205 11.55 25.64 -7.21
CA LEU A 205 10.62 24.88 -8.05
C LEU A 205 9.28 24.63 -7.34
N VAL A 206 9.31 24.26 -6.06
CA VAL A 206 8.10 24.09 -5.24
C VAL A 206 7.32 25.40 -5.12
N ALA A 207 8.00 26.54 -4.95
CA ALA A 207 7.34 27.86 -4.89
C ALA A 207 6.65 28.22 -6.19
N GLU A 208 7.26 27.90 -7.32
CA GLU A 208 6.70 28.18 -8.66
C GLU A 208 5.55 27.22 -9.02
N ARG A 209 5.62 25.97 -8.56
CA ARG A 209 4.69 24.88 -8.92
C ARG A 209 4.25 24.06 -7.70
N PRO A 210 3.59 24.67 -6.70
CA PRO A 210 3.30 24.00 -5.43
C PRO A 210 2.37 22.79 -5.58
N HIS A 211 1.51 22.74 -6.60
CA HIS A 211 0.60 21.63 -6.84
C HIS A 211 1.28 20.40 -7.45
N TRP A 212 2.53 20.51 -7.93
CA TRP A 212 3.30 19.35 -8.36
C TRP A 212 3.77 18.48 -7.17
N PHE A 213 3.85 19.07 -5.98
CA PHE A 213 4.48 18.43 -4.84
C PHE A 213 3.47 18.18 -3.70
N ALA A 214 3.20 16.91 -3.42
CA ALA A 214 2.39 16.52 -2.27
C ALA A 214 3.21 16.54 -0.98
N LEU A 215 4.51 16.18 -1.05
CA LEU A 215 5.39 16.05 0.10
C LEU A 215 6.86 16.25 -0.31
N VAL A 216 7.60 16.98 0.49
CA VAL A 216 9.07 17.10 0.41
C VAL A 216 9.69 16.39 1.61
N GLU A 217 10.37 15.30 1.36
CA GLU A 217 11.13 14.54 2.33
C GLU A 217 12.61 14.93 2.22
N ALA A 218 13.27 15.19 3.34
CA ALA A 218 14.64 15.67 3.31
C ALA A 218 15.59 14.62 2.72
N VAL A 219 15.68 13.46 3.35
CA VAL A 219 16.53 12.34 2.93
C VAL A 219 15.78 11.05 3.21
N ASN A 220 15.81 10.14 2.27
CA ASN A 220 15.29 8.80 2.49
C ASN A 220 16.08 8.10 3.61
N GLU A 221 15.41 7.71 4.72
CA GLU A 221 16.07 7.04 5.85
C GLU A 221 17.39 7.73 6.25
N ALA A 222 17.32 8.97 6.67
CA ALA A 222 18.46 9.88 6.83
C ALA A 222 19.66 9.25 7.55
N ALA A 223 19.46 8.61 8.69
CA ALA A 223 20.53 7.98 9.45
C ALA A 223 21.13 6.75 8.73
N HIS A 224 20.33 6.06 7.89
CA HIS A 224 20.76 4.89 7.15
C HIS A 224 21.52 5.24 5.86
N ASN A 225 21.18 6.37 5.24
CA ASN A 225 21.73 6.81 3.95
C ASN A 225 22.75 7.94 4.08
N GLY A 226 23.52 7.96 5.17
CA GLY A 226 24.73 8.77 5.32
C GLY A 226 24.50 10.21 5.75
N ALA A 227 23.31 10.56 6.24
CA ALA A 227 23.11 11.89 6.83
C ALA A 227 24.00 12.04 8.08
N PRO A 228 24.71 13.16 8.21
CA PRO A 228 25.73 13.31 9.26
C PRO A 228 25.12 13.42 10.66
N ASP A 229 24.11 14.20 10.80
CA ASP A 229 23.34 14.39 12.04
C ASP A 229 21.96 15.02 11.76
N ALA A 230 21.19 15.03 12.79
CA ALA A 230 19.81 15.46 12.81
C ALA A 230 19.62 16.95 12.56
N ASP A 231 20.39 17.76 13.22
CA ASP A 231 20.27 19.21 13.14
C ASP A 231 20.62 19.69 11.74
N GLU A 232 21.57 19.00 11.09
CA GLU A 232 21.95 19.32 9.74
C GLU A 232 20.82 18.96 8.74
N VAL A 233 20.24 17.77 8.86
CA VAL A 233 19.09 17.38 8.02
C VAL A 233 17.91 18.32 8.21
N ALA A 234 17.64 18.72 9.47
CA ALA A 234 16.65 19.73 9.77
C ALA A 234 16.97 21.10 9.12
N SER A 235 18.26 21.48 9.07
CA SER A 235 18.67 22.71 8.41
C SER A 235 18.43 22.70 6.90
N TRP A 236 18.60 21.56 6.25
CA TRP A 236 18.33 21.41 4.81
C TRP A 236 16.83 21.56 4.49
N ILE A 237 15.99 20.87 5.24
CA ILE A 237 14.54 20.94 5.02
C ILE A 237 14.01 22.36 5.35
N ALA A 238 14.64 23.06 6.30
CA ALA A 238 14.27 24.43 6.64
C ALA A 238 14.41 25.41 5.47
N ILE A 239 15.35 25.16 4.54
CA ILE A 239 15.51 25.98 3.31
C ILE A 239 14.23 25.92 2.47
N SER A 240 13.74 24.72 2.18
CA SER A 240 12.51 24.55 1.41
C SER A 240 11.30 25.09 2.17
N ARG A 241 11.21 24.81 3.45
CA ARG A 241 10.11 25.21 4.30
C ARG A 241 9.98 26.73 4.46
N ALA A 242 11.10 27.45 4.56
CA ALA A 242 11.10 28.90 4.66
C ALA A 242 10.46 29.58 3.43
N ARG A 243 10.60 28.97 2.25
CA ARG A 243 9.98 29.47 1.00
C ARG A 243 8.57 28.93 0.80
N ASN A 244 8.27 27.74 1.33
CA ASN A 244 7.04 27.00 1.06
C ASN A 244 6.42 26.48 2.37
N PRO A 245 5.98 27.37 3.30
CA PRO A 245 5.53 26.96 4.63
C PRO A 245 4.27 26.08 4.60
N GLU A 246 3.50 26.15 3.53
CA GLU A 246 2.27 25.38 3.38
C GLU A 246 2.47 24.03 2.68
N THR A 247 3.63 23.77 2.10
CA THR A 247 3.97 22.44 1.56
C THR A 247 4.30 21.51 2.72
N LEU A 248 3.89 20.25 2.60
CA LEU A 248 4.21 19.25 3.59
C LEU A 248 5.70 18.90 3.53
N HIS A 249 6.39 19.02 4.65
CA HIS A 249 7.81 18.72 4.78
C HIS A 249 8.02 17.68 5.87
N VAL A 250 8.80 16.66 5.61
CA VAL A 250 9.01 15.56 6.56
C VAL A 250 10.46 15.06 6.58
N LEU A 251 10.73 14.33 7.63
CA LEU A 251 11.90 13.47 7.76
C LEU A 251 11.41 12.03 7.86
N SER A 252 12.10 11.09 7.26
CA SER A 252 11.74 9.67 7.36
C SER A 252 12.71 8.91 8.26
N ALA A 253 12.17 7.88 8.91
CA ALA A 253 12.93 6.96 9.73
C ALA A 253 13.06 5.61 9.01
N ALA A 254 14.24 4.99 9.13
CA ALA A 254 14.44 3.61 8.69
C ALA A 254 13.56 2.63 9.48
N ALA A 255 13.22 1.51 8.85
CA ALA A 255 12.59 0.40 9.53
C ALA A 255 13.64 -0.45 10.27
N GLY A 256 13.43 -0.72 11.56
CA GLY A 256 14.32 -1.61 12.27
C GLY A 256 14.42 -1.37 13.79
N ALA A 257 15.40 -2.01 14.44
CA ALA A 257 15.58 -1.95 15.89
C ALA A 257 15.87 -0.55 16.43
N GLY A 258 16.45 0.34 15.64
CA GLY A 258 16.68 1.76 15.96
C GLY A 258 15.51 2.70 15.65
N ALA A 259 14.46 2.21 14.99
CA ALA A 259 13.36 3.05 14.52
C ALA A 259 12.62 3.82 15.64
N SER A 260 12.68 3.36 16.88
CA SER A 260 12.08 4.07 18.02
C SER A 260 12.86 5.31 18.40
N GLU A 261 14.18 5.25 18.43
CA GLU A 261 15.05 6.40 18.71
C GLU A 261 15.03 7.39 17.56
N GLU A 262 15.11 6.91 16.31
CA GLU A 262 14.96 7.72 15.12
C GLU A 262 13.60 8.45 15.07
N VAL A 263 12.50 7.75 15.39
CA VAL A 263 11.17 8.36 15.46
C VAL A 263 11.09 9.41 16.55
N ASP A 264 11.74 9.22 17.69
CA ASP A 264 11.75 10.22 18.78
C ASP A 264 12.63 11.42 18.42
N GLN A 265 13.75 11.21 17.73
CA GLN A 265 14.55 12.28 17.12
C GLN A 265 13.75 13.04 16.07
N LEU A 266 13.09 12.34 15.15
CA LEU A 266 12.23 12.94 14.14
C LEU A 266 11.08 13.77 14.74
N ARG A 267 10.54 13.36 15.87
CA ARG A 267 9.54 14.15 16.62
C ARG A 267 10.10 15.48 17.12
N ALA A 268 11.35 15.47 17.56
CA ALA A 268 12.03 16.70 17.99
C ALA A 268 12.27 17.66 16.82
N TRP A 269 12.41 17.14 15.61
CA TRP A 269 12.74 17.94 14.42
C TRP A 269 11.54 18.31 13.55
N THR A 270 10.49 17.47 13.56
CA THR A 270 9.28 17.82 12.83
C THR A 270 8.65 19.04 13.50
N PRO A 271 8.49 20.14 12.79
CA PRO A 271 7.85 21.32 13.32
C PRO A 271 6.49 20.97 13.92
N THR A 272 6.17 21.54 15.07
CA THR A 272 4.92 21.23 15.80
C THR A 272 3.66 21.59 15.05
N ASP A 273 3.77 22.44 14.04
CA ASP A 273 2.70 22.88 13.14
C ASP A 273 2.45 21.90 11.97
N GLN A 274 3.47 21.14 11.54
CA GLN A 274 3.30 20.08 10.53
C GLN A 274 3.13 18.72 11.25
N ARG A 275 1.91 18.34 11.47
CA ARG A 275 1.54 17.13 12.24
C ARG A 275 1.69 15.82 11.45
N ILE A 276 2.72 15.72 10.61
CA ILE A 276 2.99 14.54 9.78
C ILE A 276 4.28 13.86 10.18
N TYR A 277 4.31 12.53 10.06
CA TYR A 277 5.51 11.71 10.17
C TYR A 277 5.56 10.68 9.03
N VAL A 278 6.74 10.30 8.58
CA VAL A 278 6.94 9.22 7.61
C VAL A 278 7.56 8.03 8.31
N VAL A 279 7.02 6.84 8.06
CA VAL A 279 7.50 5.58 8.62
C VAL A 279 7.73 4.60 7.48
N HIS A 280 8.86 3.92 7.52
CA HIS A 280 9.11 2.76 6.70
C HIS A 280 8.74 1.49 7.47
N ALA A 281 8.09 0.56 6.81
CA ALA A 281 7.66 -0.68 7.44
C ALA A 281 8.82 -1.67 7.51
N SER A 282 8.93 -2.41 8.62
CA SER A 282 9.87 -3.52 8.71
C SER A 282 9.51 -4.63 7.71
N ARG A 283 10.45 -5.10 6.92
CA ARG A 283 10.24 -6.12 5.90
C ARG A 283 10.43 -7.55 6.42
N ALA A 284 10.77 -7.69 7.70
CA ALA A 284 11.06 -8.96 8.34
C ALA A 284 9.85 -9.63 8.97
N ASN A 285 8.71 -8.94 9.04
CA ASN A 285 7.52 -9.40 9.74
C ASN A 285 6.48 -9.99 8.78
N HIS A 286 5.59 -10.82 9.29
CA HIS A 286 4.43 -11.31 8.57
C HIS A 286 3.49 -10.16 8.15
N TRP A 287 2.67 -10.38 7.12
CA TRP A 287 1.76 -9.37 6.58
C TRP A 287 0.79 -8.82 7.63
N TYR A 288 0.24 -9.68 8.49
CA TYR A 288 -0.69 -9.28 9.56
C TYR A 288 0.02 -8.49 10.67
N ASP A 289 1.28 -8.79 10.98
CA ASP A 289 2.09 -8.00 11.92
C ASP A 289 2.34 -6.60 11.37
N GLN A 290 2.54 -6.47 10.06
CA GLN A 290 2.68 -5.16 9.42
C GLN A 290 1.37 -4.36 9.50
N ALA A 291 0.23 -4.99 9.22
CA ALA A 291 -1.08 -4.37 9.35
C ALA A 291 -1.33 -3.89 10.79
N ARG A 292 -1.02 -4.75 11.78
CA ARG A 292 -1.09 -4.41 13.22
C ARG A 292 -0.14 -3.26 13.57
N HIS A 293 1.08 -3.30 13.07
CA HIS A 293 2.08 -2.28 13.34
C HIS A 293 1.67 -0.92 12.76
N ALA A 294 1.18 -0.88 11.53
CA ALA A 294 0.66 0.33 10.90
C ALA A 294 -0.41 1.00 11.78
N PHE A 295 -1.39 0.22 12.22
CA PHE A 295 -2.46 0.74 13.07
C PHE A 295 -1.97 1.18 14.46
N SER A 296 -1.16 0.36 15.12
CA SER A 296 -0.67 0.64 16.47
C SER A 296 0.34 1.79 16.53
N THR A 297 1.18 1.94 15.50
CA THR A 297 2.18 3.01 15.44
C THR A 297 1.52 4.36 15.23
N GLY A 298 0.56 4.45 14.31
CA GLY A 298 -0.21 5.67 14.10
C GLY A 298 -0.91 6.16 15.35
N TYR A 299 -1.37 5.25 16.21
CA TYR A 299 -2.08 5.58 17.43
C TYR A 299 -1.18 5.83 18.64
N LYS A 300 -0.25 4.91 18.94
CA LYS A 300 0.54 4.97 20.19
C LYS A 300 1.60 6.06 20.19
N ARG A 301 2.22 6.31 19.04
CA ARG A 301 3.38 7.21 18.95
C ARG A 301 3.02 8.65 18.62
N ALA A 302 1.86 8.87 18.00
CA ALA A 302 1.40 10.21 17.66
C ALA A 302 -0.13 10.29 17.63
N PRO A 303 -0.80 10.27 18.77
CA PRO A 303 -2.26 10.08 18.86
C PRO A 303 -3.12 11.14 18.14
N ARG A 304 -2.51 12.17 17.57
CA ARG A 304 -3.18 13.21 16.76
C ARG A 304 -2.37 13.65 15.55
N ARG A 305 -1.44 12.82 15.09
CA ARG A 305 -0.63 13.13 13.91
C ARG A 305 -1.01 12.22 12.75
N LEU A 306 -1.09 12.80 11.59
CA LEU A 306 -1.19 12.08 10.34
C LEU A 306 0.16 11.43 10.01
N GLY A 307 0.13 10.28 9.39
CA GLY A 307 1.32 9.57 8.98
C GLY A 307 1.40 9.40 7.47
N TRP A 308 2.56 8.96 7.03
CA TRP A 308 2.82 8.55 5.66
C TRP A 308 3.61 7.25 5.67
N SER A 309 3.10 6.22 5.00
CA SER A 309 3.83 4.98 4.80
C SER A 309 4.78 5.16 3.62
N GLY A 310 6.02 5.59 3.89
CA GLY A 310 6.98 5.93 2.84
C GLY A 310 7.46 4.71 2.05
N GLU A 311 7.88 3.66 2.76
CA GLU A 311 8.32 2.39 2.17
C GLU A 311 7.64 1.22 2.86
N PRO A 312 6.46 0.80 2.38
CA PRO A 312 5.81 -0.41 2.84
C PRO A 312 6.59 -1.65 2.38
N PRO A 313 6.25 -2.85 2.88
CA PRO A 313 6.78 -4.08 2.31
C PRO A 313 6.53 -4.10 0.80
N GLY A 314 7.59 -4.33 0.02
CA GLY A 314 7.48 -4.38 -1.43
C GLY A 314 6.98 -5.73 -1.91
N MET A 315 6.25 -5.75 -3.00
CA MET A 315 5.92 -6.97 -3.73
C MET A 315 7.08 -7.33 -4.65
N GLN A 316 7.44 -8.61 -4.71
CA GLN A 316 8.45 -9.05 -5.67
C GLN A 316 7.89 -9.02 -7.08
N TRP A 317 8.58 -8.31 -7.94
CA TRP A 317 8.27 -8.32 -9.36
C TRP A 317 8.68 -9.67 -9.97
N PRO A 318 7.87 -10.32 -10.80
CA PRO A 318 8.28 -11.52 -11.53
C PRO A 318 9.58 -11.26 -12.31
N GLY A 319 10.63 -12.03 -12.03
CA GLY A 319 11.94 -11.87 -12.67
C GLY A 319 12.92 -10.93 -11.97
N HIS A 320 12.53 -10.24 -10.92
CA HIS A 320 13.44 -9.41 -10.11
C HIS A 320 14.11 -10.26 -9.03
N THR A 321 15.35 -10.64 -9.24
CA THR A 321 16.12 -11.53 -8.33
C THR A 321 16.86 -10.77 -7.24
N GLY A 322 16.70 -9.45 -7.13
CA GLY A 322 17.67 -8.60 -6.42
C GLY A 322 17.41 -8.38 -4.94
N VAL A 323 16.25 -8.78 -4.36
CA VAL A 323 15.97 -8.41 -2.98
C VAL A 323 15.41 -9.56 -2.16
N SER A 324 16.34 -10.38 -1.71
CA SER A 324 16.11 -11.46 -0.73
C SER A 324 15.89 -10.98 0.72
N SER A 325 15.84 -9.67 0.98
CA SER A 325 15.74 -9.14 2.34
C SER A 325 14.33 -9.18 2.95
N MET A 326 13.32 -9.61 2.17
CA MET A 326 11.96 -9.76 2.67
C MET A 326 11.70 -11.22 3.05
N THR A 327 11.86 -11.53 4.32
CA THR A 327 11.70 -12.90 4.84
C THR A 327 10.33 -13.49 4.51
N HIS A 328 9.29 -12.66 4.42
CA HIS A 328 7.90 -13.06 4.18
C HIS A 328 7.31 -12.50 2.86
N ALA A 329 8.17 -12.16 1.89
CA ALA A 329 7.70 -11.61 0.60
C ALA A 329 6.69 -12.51 -0.12
N HIS A 330 6.85 -13.83 0.02
CA HIS A 330 5.94 -14.81 -0.57
C HIS A 330 4.50 -14.71 -0.05
N GLU A 331 4.29 -14.26 1.20
CA GLU A 331 2.96 -14.09 1.77
C GLU A 331 2.15 -12.99 1.06
N TRP A 332 2.84 -11.97 0.56
CA TRP A 332 2.24 -10.86 -0.15
C TRP A 332 1.98 -11.18 -1.61
N THR A 333 2.92 -11.90 -2.25
CA THR A 333 2.82 -12.26 -3.68
C THR A 333 1.84 -13.39 -3.91
N ALA A 334 1.73 -14.34 -2.98
CA ALA A 334 0.77 -15.44 -3.08
C ALA A 334 -0.70 -14.98 -3.00
N VAL A 335 -0.95 -13.89 -2.25
CA VAL A 335 -2.30 -13.35 -2.10
C VAL A 335 -2.25 -11.82 -2.30
N PRO A 336 -2.39 -11.32 -3.52
CA PRO A 336 -2.31 -9.89 -3.87
C PRO A 336 -3.26 -9.00 -3.06
N TRP A 337 -4.38 -9.55 -2.61
CA TRP A 337 -5.32 -8.91 -1.70
C TRP A 337 -4.69 -8.42 -0.40
N ARG A 338 -3.77 -9.17 0.21
CA ARG A 338 -3.12 -8.81 1.48
C ARG A 338 -2.43 -7.46 1.39
N TYR A 339 -1.83 -7.17 0.24
CA TYR A 339 -1.16 -5.89 0.03
C TYR A 339 -2.15 -4.73 -0.11
N ALA A 340 -3.23 -4.94 -0.86
CA ALA A 340 -4.30 -3.95 -0.96
C ALA A 340 -4.99 -3.72 0.40
N PHE A 341 -5.23 -4.79 1.16
CA PHE A 341 -5.73 -4.72 2.53
C PHE A 341 -4.78 -3.92 3.44
N TYR A 342 -3.46 -4.16 3.36
CA TYR A 342 -2.47 -3.39 4.10
C TYR A 342 -2.54 -1.89 3.77
N CYS A 343 -2.69 -1.53 2.49
CA CYS A 343 -2.88 -0.14 2.10
C CYS A 343 -4.15 0.46 2.73
N ALA A 344 -5.27 -0.26 2.70
CA ALA A 344 -6.51 0.18 3.35
C ALA A 344 -6.33 0.31 4.86
N GLN A 345 -5.71 -0.67 5.52
CA GLN A 345 -5.39 -0.62 6.95
C GLN A 345 -4.51 0.57 7.31
N THR A 346 -3.53 0.89 6.48
CA THR A 346 -2.66 2.05 6.63
C THR A 346 -3.47 3.35 6.58
N ALA A 347 -4.42 3.46 5.64
CA ALA A 347 -5.32 4.61 5.55
C ALA A 347 -6.24 4.71 6.79
N VAL A 348 -6.81 3.59 7.22
CA VAL A 348 -7.59 3.51 8.47
C VAL A 348 -6.73 3.92 9.67
N ALA A 349 -5.44 3.66 9.65
CA ALA A 349 -4.47 4.06 10.68
C ALA A 349 -4.02 5.53 10.61
N ARG A 350 -4.69 6.39 9.84
CA ARG A 350 -4.35 7.82 9.63
C ARG A 350 -3.05 8.07 8.87
N GLN A 351 -2.66 7.15 8.00
CA GLN A 351 -1.47 7.32 7.16
C GLN A 351 -1.88 7.39 5.69
N VAL A 352 -1.09 8.08 4.89
CA VAL A 352 -1.15 7.94 3.43
C VAL A 352 -0.57 6.58 3.06
N PRO A 353 -1.36 5.67 2.50
CA PRO A 353 -0.83 4.40 2.02
C PRO A 353 0.05 4.60 0.80
N THR A 354 1.12 3.84 0.74
CA THR A 354 1.99 3.75 -0.43
C THR A 354 2.01 2.33 -0.96
N PHE A 355 1.81 2.14 -2.24
CA PHE A 355 2.03 0.87 -2.91
C PHE A 355 3.48 0.81 -3.39
N MET A 356 4.15 -0.30 -3.15
CA MET A 356 5.55 -0.49 -3.56
C MET A 356 5.67 -1.80 -4.35
N CYS A 357 6.01 -1.69 -5.63
CA CYS A 357 6.09 -2.86 -6.52
C CYS A 357 7.25 -3.80 -6.16
N SER A 358 8.39 -3.24 -5.78
CA SER A 358 9.53 -4.01 -5.27
C SER A 358 10.43 -3.13 -4.42
N HIS A 359 11.30 -3.74 -3.63
CA HIS A 359 12.35 -3.00 -2.95
C HIS A 359 13.44 -2.61 -3.96
N GLY A 360 13.72 -1.30 -4.06
CA GLY A 360 14.61 -0.79 -5.09
C GLY A 360 14.01 -0.98 -6.47
N VAL A 361 12.90 -0.28 -6.72
CA VAL A 361 12.20 -0.35 -8.00
C VAL A 361 13.13 0.12 -9.09
N ILE A 362 13.60 -0.82 -9.86
CA ILE A 362 14.16 -0.54 -11.19
C ILE A 362 12.97 -0.61 -12.14
N LEU A 363 12.67 0.48 -12.83
CA LEU A 363 11.72 0.42 -13.92
C LEU A 363 12.24 -0.60 -14.92
N PRO A 364 11.65 -1.80 -15.01
CA PRO A 364 12.19 -2.84 -15.88
C PRO A 364 12.07 -2.33 -17.31
N VAL A 365 13.09 -2.59 -18.11
CA VAL A 365 13.03 -2.31 -19.55
C VAL A 365 11.87 -3.13 -20.13
N GLY A 366 10.81 -2.44 -20.56
CA GLY A 366 9.59 -3.10 -21.06
C GLY A 366 8.69 -3.72 -19.98
N GLY A 367 8.96 -3.52 -18.68
CA GLY A 367 8.07 -3.96 -17.61
C GLY A 367 6.96 -2.96 -17.33
N ARG A 368 5.82 -3.45 -16.87
CA ARG A 368 4.64 -2.67 -16.57
C ARG A 368 4.34 -2.71 -15.09
N PHE A 369 3.99 -1.59 -14.47
CA PHE A 369 3.51 -1.55 -13.08
C PHE A 369 2.22 -2.38 -12.90
N ALA A 370 1.39 -2.40 -13.94
CA ALA A 370 0.15 -3.18 -13.95
C ALA A 370 0.36 -4.69 -13.75
N ASP A 371 1.57 -5.20 -14.03
CA ASP A 371 1.91 -6.61 -13.84
C ASP A 371 2.25 -6.93 -12.37
N ALA A 372 2.39 -5.91 -11.50
CA ALA A 372 2.62 -6.13 -10.09
C ALA A 372 1.34 -6.62 -9.40
N PRO A 373 1.40 -7.75 -8.68
CA PRO A 373 0.25 -8.31 -8.00
C PRO A 373 -0.41 -7.29 -7.06
N GLY A 374 -1.73 -7.08 -7.18
CA GLY A 374 -2.46 -6.13 -6.35
C GLY A 374 -2.35 -4.66 -6.74
N PHE A 375 -1.59 -4.31 -7.80
CA PHE A 375 -1.40 -2.91 -8.22
C PHE A 375 -2.71 -2.14 -8.39
N GLY A 376 -3.71 -2.71 -9.08
CA GLY A 376 -5.01 -2.07 -9.25
C GLY A 376 -6.01 -2.27 -8.10
N LEU A 377 -5.71 -3.15 -7.13
CA LEU A 377 -6.62 -3.42 -6.01
C LEU A 377 -6.53 -2.35 -4.92
N ALA A 378 -5.33 -1.88 -4.58
CA ALA A 378 -5.12 -0.92 -3.52
C ALA A 378 -5.89 0.39 -3.72
N PRO A 379 -5.81 1.08 -4.88
CA PRO A 379 -6.60 2.28 -5.11
C PRO A 379 -8.11 2.04 -5.06
N ARG A 380 -8.60 0.86 -5.47
CA ARG A 380 -10.03 0.51 -5.39
C ARG A 380 -10.50 0.43 -3.94
N LEU A 381 -9.76 -0.24 -3.08
CA LEU A 381 -10.13 -0.31 -1.66
C LEU A 381 -10.11 1.08 -1.02
N ILE A 382 -9.13 1.92 -1.38
CA ILE A 382 -9.06 3.30 -0.89
C ILE A 382 -10.25 4.12 -1.39
N SER A 383 -10.73 3.91 -2.62
CA SER A 383 -11.89 4.65 -3.16
C SER A 383 -13.20 4.38 -2.42
N ASP A 384 -13.30 3.25 -1.74
CA ASP A 384 -14.49 2.89 -0.95
C ASP A 384 -14.42 3.40 0.50
N LEU A 385 -13.25 3.90 0.95
CA LEU A 385 -13.13 4.51 2.27
C LEU A 385 -13.79 5.89 2.31
N PRO A 386 -14.40 6.28 3.44
CA PRO A 386 -14.83 7.65 3.64
C PRO A 386 -13.63 8.62 3.45
N PRO A 387 -13.79 9.71 2.69
CA PRO A 387 -12.68 10.62 2.40
C PRO A 387 -12.14 11.34 3.65
N ASP A 388 -12.92 11.41 4.71
CA ASP A 388 -12.63 12.00 6.00
C ASP A 388 -12.25 10.98 7.09
N ILE A 389 -12.01 9.72 6.71
CA ILE A 389 -11.74 8.62 7.66
C ILE A 389 -10.61 8.92 8.64
N GLN A 390 -9.63 9.72 8.26
CA GLN A 390 -8.51 10.05 9.16
C GLN A 390 -8.96 10.84 10.39
N GLY A 391 -10.06 11.56 10.31
CA GLY A 391 -10.70 12.26 11.43
C GLY A 391 -11.46 11.35 12.40
N TYR A 392 -11.78 10.10 12.03
CA TYR A 392 -12.56 9.18 12.85
C TYR A 392 -11.83 8.77 14.13
N ASP A 393 -12.59 8.46 15.15
CA ASP A 393 -12.06 7.88 16.40
C ASP A 393 -11.58 6.45 16.16
N ARG A 394 -10.45 6.09 16.77
CA ARG A 394 -9.81 4.78 16.61
C ARG A 394 -10.04 3.91 17.84
N LEU A 395 -10.57 2.72 17.60
CA LEU A 395 -10.70 1.68 18.61
C LEU A 395 -9.69 0.59 18.33
N ILE A 396 -8.65 0.52 19.17
CA ILE A 396 -7.63 -0.50 19.05
C ILE A 396 -8.08 -1.75 19.77
N HIS A 397 -7.80 -2.90 19.16
CA HIS A 397 -7.98 -4.20 19.82
C HIS A 397 -7.33 -4.22 21.21
N GLY A 398 -8.07 -4.68 22.23
CA GLY A 398 -7.62 -4.71 23.62
C GLY A 398 -7.68 -3.39 24.40
N GLY A 399 -8.06 -2.26 23.79
CA GLY A 399 -8.27 -0.98 24.49
C GLY A 399 -9.52 -1.00 25.35
N SER A 400 -9.40 -0.59 26.64
CA SER A 400 -10.50 -0.66 27.61
C SER A 400 -11.50 0.51 27.54
N THR A 401 -11.17 1.60 26.88
CA THR A 401 -11.87 2.89 27.03
C THR A 401 -13.06 3.10 26.11
N TRP A 402 -13.36 2.18 25.17
CA TRP A 402 -14.35 2.41 24.12
C TRP A 402 -15.34 1.25 23.93
N ARG A 403 -15.65 0.50 25.03
CA ARG A 403 -16.52 -0.69 24.95
C ARG A 403 -17.90 -0.38 24.41
N ASP A 404 -18.43 0.81 24.69
CA ASP A 404 -19.82 1.16 24.37
C ASP A 404 -20.06 1.58 22.92
N VAL A 405 -18.99 1.82 22.13
CA VAL A 405 -19.09 2.26 20.72
C VAL A 405 -18.61 1.22 19.71
N ARG A 406 -18.16 0.04 20.14
CA ARG A 406 -17.70 -1.03 19.25
C ARG A 406 -18.85 -1.56 18.38
N VAL A 407 -18.54 -1.78 17.11
CA VAL A 407 -19.43 -2.51 16.20
C VAL A 407 -19.31 -4.01 16.41
N CYS A 408 -18.06 -4.50 16.46
CA CYS A 408 -17.75 -5.92 16.64
C CYS A 408 -16.75 -6.13 17.78
N GLU A 409 -16.83 -7.30 18.41
CA GLU A 409 -15.85 -7.79 19.36
C GLU A 409 -14.86 -8.71 18.65
N ALA A 410 -13.61 -8.75 19.15
CA ALA A 410 -12.60 -9.62 18.61
C ALA A 410 -12.59 -10.97 19.36
N PRO A 411 -12.85 -12.10 18.70
CA PRO A 411 -12.64 -13.42 19.27
C PRO A 411 -11.15 -13.75 19.37
N ALA A 412 -10.81 -14.81 20.09
CA ALA A 412 -9.43 -15.27 20.22
C ALA A 412 -8.81 -15.56 18.85
N GLY A 413 -7.55 -15.14 18.65
CA GLY A 413 -6.80 -15.33 17.42
C GLY A 413 -7.13 -14.37 16.27
N VAL A 414 -8.13 -13.50 16.44
CA VAL A 414 -8.52 -12.50 15.45
C VAL A 414 -8.43 -11.09 16.02
N ARG A 415 -7.93 -10.18 15.23
CA ARG A 415 -7.88 -8.77 15.53
C ARG A 415 -8.99 -8.03 14.80
N VAL A 416 -9.63 -7.11 15.50
CA VAL A 416 -10.62 -6.18 14.95
C VAL A 416 -10.20 -4.77 15.31
N ASP A 417 -9.69 -4.02 14.35
CA ASP A 417 -9.42 -2.59 14.50
C ASP A 417 -10.57 -1.80 13.87
N GLN A 418 -10.97 -0.71 14.50
CA GLN A 418 -12.15 0.04 14.09
C GLN A 418 -11.87 1.54 14.07
N ALA A 419 -12.41 2.21 13.06
CA ALA A 419 -12.46 3.66 12.96
C ALA A 419 -13.94 4.07 12.88
N ILE A 420 -14.38 4.91 13.79
CA ILE A 420 -15.79 5.27 13.95
C ILE A 420 -15.92 6.80 14.02
N ASP A 421 -16.82 7.34 13.21
CA ASP A 421 -17.32 8.69 13.37
C ASP A 421 -18.56 8.65 14.26
N SER A 422 -18.39 9.05 15.50
CA SER A 422 -19.46 9.04 16.50
C SER A 422 -20.61 10.02 16.20
N ALA A 423 -20.36 11.03 15.36
CA ALA A 423 -21.37 12.02 14.99
C ALA A 423 -22.33 11.49 13.90
N THR A 424 -21.81 10.72 12.97
CA THR A 424 -22.61 10.20 11.83
C THR A 424 -22.92 8.71 11.93
N GLY A 425 -22.25 7.97 12.82
CA GLY A 425 -22.34 6.52 12.91
C GLY A 425 -21.58 5.76 11.81
N ARG A 426 -20.83 6.45 10.93
CA ARG A 426 -19.98 5.78 9.94
C ARG A 426 -18.91 4.97 10.63
N ALA A 427 -18.65 3.77 10.14
CA ALA A 427 -17.64 2.88 10.70
C ALA A 427 -16.88 2.14 9.61
N VAL A 428 -15.56 2.04 9.83
CA VAL A 428 -14.68 1.20 9.01
C VAL A 428 -13.97 0.23 9.96
N LEU A 429 -14.06 -1.05 9.64
CA LEU A 429 -13.46 -2.11 10.42
C LEU A 429 -12.48 -2.89 9.56
N THR A 430 -11.41 -3.35 10.19
CA THR A 430 -10.47 -4.30 9.61
C THR A 430 -10.37 -5.51 10.52
N ILE A 431 -10.54 -6.69 9.93
CA ILE A 431 -10.56 -7.98 10.63
C ILE A 431 -9.47 -8.85 10.02
N TYR A 432 -8.54 -9.33 10.83
CA TYR A 432 -7.38 -10.10 10.37
C TYR A 432 -6.76 -10.94 11.51
N PRO A 433 -5.84 -11.87 11.23
CA PRO A 433 -5.19 -12.65 12.26
C PRO A 433 -4.45 -11.78 13.28
N ASP A 434 -4.56 -12.10 14.58
CA ASP A 434 -3.87 -11.36 15.66
C ASP A 434 -2.43 -11.82 15.85
N GLU A 435 -2.23 -13.14 15.95
CA GLU A 435 -0.92 -13.76 16.11
C GLU A 435 -0.88 -15.15 15.47
N GLY A 436 0.26 -15.47 14.84
CA GLY A 436 0.65 -16.82 14.49
C GLY A 436 -0.26 -17.57 13.52
N GLU A 437 -0.06 -18.85 13.46
CA GLU A 437 -0.62 -19.79 12.51
C GLU A 437 -2.05 -20.27 12.84
N ALA A 438 -2.75 -19.64 13.77
CA ALA A 438 -4.10 -20.08 14.10
C ALA A 438 -4.99 -19.98 12.86
N PRO A 439 -5.66 -21.05 12.46
CA PRO A 439 -6.62 -20.99 11.37
C PRO A 439 -7.74 -20.02 11.76
N THR A 440 -7.85 -18.94 11.03
CA THR A 440 -8.88 -17.91 11.21
C THR A 440 -10.07 -18.13 10.27
N ARG A 441 -10.21 -19.35 9.76
CA ARG A 441 -11.37 -19.79 8.99
C ARG A 441 -12.54 -20.07 9.93
N ASP A 442 -13.73 -19.73 9.48
CA ASP A 442 -14.98 -19.97 10.19
C ASP A 442 -15.04 -19.39 11.62
N VAL A 443 -14.43 -18.23 11.79
CA VAL A 443 -14.45 -17.52 13.07
C VAL A 443 -15.76 -16.76 13.22
N GLU A 444 -16.45 -16.96 14.35
CA GLU A 444 -17.64 -16.18 14.67
C GLU A 444 -17.30 -14.86 15.33
N ILE A 445 -17.57 -13.75 14.65
CA ILE A 445 -17.39 -12.38 15.15
C ILE A 445 -18.66 -11.94 15.89
N PRO A 446 -18.60 -11.69 17.21
CA PRO A 446 -19.74 -11.14 17.93
C PRO A 446 -20.02 -9.70 17.49
N VAL A 447 -21.26 -9.44 17.12
CA VAL A 447 -21.72 -8.10 16.70
C VAL A 447 -22.32 -7.38 17.90
N ALA A 448 -21.64 -6.34 18.37
CA ALA A 448 -22.08 -5.58 19.54
C ALA A 448 -23.14 -4.53 19.20
N ARG A 449 -23.11 -3.98 17.99
CA ARG A 449 -24.08 -2.97 17.50
C ARG A 449 -24.54 -3.31 16.10
N ALA A 450 -25.81 -3.09 15.82
CA ALA A 450 -26.34 -3.30 14.48
C ALA A 450 -25.58 -2.43 13.46
N TRP A 451 -25.22 -3.03 12.34
CA TRP A 451 -24.38 -2.40 11.32
C TRP A 451 -24.84 -2.79 9.91
N ARG A 452 -24.71 -1.88 8.98
CA ARG A 452 -24.97 -2.11 7.56
C ARG A 452 -23.84 -1.54 6.72
N GLY A 453 -23.34 -2.30 5.77
CA GLY A 453 -22.29 -1.83 4.88
C GLY A 453 -21.78 -2.90 3.95
N ARG A 454 -20.62 -2.64 3.40
CA ARG A 454 -19.91 -3.49 2.45
C ARG A 454 -18.73 -4.17 3.12
N VAL A 455 -18.62 -5.47 2.90
CA VAL A 455 -17.47 -6.28 3.31
C VAL A 455 -16.65 -6.61 2.08
N HIS A 456 -15.39 -6.20 2.08
CA HIS A 456 -14.42 -6.53 1.04
C HIS A 456 -13.54 -7.67 1.50
N SER A 457 -13.28 -8.61 0.61
CA SER A 457 -12.47 -9.82 0.81
C SER A 457 -11.65 -10.14 -0.45
N PRO A 458 -10.76 -11.12 -0.41
CA PRO A 458 -10.11 -11.64 -1.62
C PRO A 458 -11.09 -12.08 -2.72
N LEU A 459 -12.28 -12.49 -2.33
CA LEU A 459 -13.33 -12.97 -3.24
C LEU A 459 -14.22 -11.86 -3.82
N GLY A 460 -13.90 -10.59 -3.54
CA GLY A 460 -14.71 -9.45 -3.96
C GLY A 460 -15.39 -8.75 -2.80
N TYR A 461 -16.57 -8.23 -3.00
CA TYR A 461 -17.32 -7.56 -1.94
C TYR A 461 -18.78 -8.06 -1.87
N VAL A 462 -19.37 -7.93 -0.68
CA VAL A 462 -20.76 -8.23 -0.40
C VAL A 462 -21.37 -7.17 0.52
N ASP A 463 -22.59 -6.75 0.23
CA ASP A 463 -23.34 -5.87 1.12
C ASP A 463 -24.02 -6.71 2.20
N VAL A 464 -23.85 -6.33 3.47
CA VAL A 464 -24.37 -7.07 4.63
C VAL A 464 -25.13 -6.14 5.57
N VAL A 465 -26.09 -6.75 6.30
CA VAL A 465 -26.75 -6.15 7.45
C VAL A 465 -26.58 -7.10 8.61
N LEU A 466 -25.97 -6.63 9.69
CA LEU A 466 -25.70 -7.39 10.91
C LEU A 466 -26.54 -6.80 12.04
N ALA A 467 -27.25 -7.63 12.79
CA ALA A 467 -28.00 -7.20 13.96
C ALA A 467 -27.13 -7.26 15.22
N ALA A 468 -27.40 -6.40 16.21
CA ALA A 468 -26.76 -6.49 17.51
C ALA A 468 -27.10 -7.85 18.17
N GLY A 469 -26.06 -8.53 18.67
CA GLY A 469 -26.16 -9.87 19.23
C GLY A 469 -25.91 -11.00 18.23
N ASP A 470 -25.80 -10.71 16.94
CA ASP A 470 -25.45 -11.71 15.93
C ASP A 470 -24.03 -12.27 16.18
N ARG A 471 -23.84 -13.50 15.72
CA ARG A 471 -22.51 -14.11 15.54
C ARG A 471 -22.28 -14.29 14.06
N TRP A 472 -21.39 -13.48 13.54
CA TRP A 472 -21.13 -13.42 12.11
C TRP A 472 -19.95 -14.31 11.73
N PRO A 473 -20.19 -15.39 10.97
CA PRO A 473 -19.11 -16.27 10.52
C PRO A 473 -18.27 -15.59 9.43
N VAL A 474 -16.96 -15.60 9.59
CA VAL A 474 -16.01 -14.99 8.64
C VAL A 474 -14.77 -15.85 8.43
N ASP A 475 -14.17 -15.74 7.26
CA ASP A 475 -12.79 -16.15 7.01
C ASP A 475 -11.87 -14.92 7.09
N ALA A 476 -11.16 -14.77 8.18
CA ALA A 476 -10.24 -13.67 8.43
C ALA A 476 -8.80 -13.94 7.97
N THR A 477 -8.54 -15.09 7.33
CA THR A 477 -7.18 -15.57 6.96
C THR A 477 -6.40 -14.58 6.12
N ASN A 478 -7.06 -13.85 5.24
CA ASN A 478 -6.43 -12.88 4.34
C ASN A 478 -6.78 -11.42 4.66
N GLY A 479 -7.53 -11.19 5.72
CA GLY A 479 -8.04 -9.88 6.10
C GLY A 479 -9.34 -9.51 5.40
N LEU A 480 -10.19 -8.81 6.13
CA LEU A 480 -11.46 -8.26 5.66
C LEU A 480 -11.52 -6.77 5.95
N LEU A 481 -11.99 -5.99 5.00
CA LEU A 481 -12.27 -4.56 5.17
C LEU A 481 -13.80 -4.36 5.12
N LEU A 482 -14.35 -3.73 6.14
CA LEU A 482 -15.75 -3.40 6.25
C LEU A 482 -15.93 -1.87 6.23
N VAL A 483 -16.78 -1.39 5.35
CA VAL A 483 -17.11 0.04 5.21
C VAL A 483 -18.61 0.22 5.31
N GLY A 484 -19.09 0.94 6.30
CA GLY A 484 -20.53 1.09 6.48
C GLY A 484 -20.95 2.03 7.59
N GLN A 485 -22.12 1.78 8.14
CA GLN A 485 -22.79 2.62 9.11
C GLN A 485 -23.40 1.79 10.24
N ILE A 486 -23.27 2.27 11.46
CA ILE A 486 -23.97 1.75 12.63
C ILE A 486 -25.45 2.12 12.48
N LEU A 487 -26.31 1.15 12.73
CA LEU A 487 -27.75 1.35 12.79
C LEU A 487 -28.15 1.64 14.25
N GLU A 488 -28.96 2.66 14.46
CA GLU A 488 -29.51 2.99 15.79
C GLU A 488 -30.57 1.98 16.24
#